data_af63010c8962451942538f9008ec3e55
#
_entry.id   af63010c8962451942538f9008ec3e55
#
_cell.length_a   1.000
_cell.length_b   1.000
_cell.length_c   1.000
_cell.angle_alpha   90.00
_cell.angle_beta   90.00
_cell.angle_gamma   90.00
#
_symmetry.space_group_name_H-M   'P 1'
#
loop_
_entity.id
_entity.type
_entity.pdbx_description
1 polymer ?
#
loop_
_entity_poly.entity_id
_entity_poly.type
_entity_poly.pdbx_seq_one_letter_code
_entity_poly.pdbx_strand_id
1 'polypeptide(L)'
;MKLTPTILVAVLLAPIAVLAQQPADTTKPAAPPPAASVSIPVDFSGVIYANFQYRGDAGAAKSTNKFDLERAYLTFRMPAGDRASIRITADVFQQATPPNDAFYRGWVVRAKYAYLQYDYLKSATGWNGLVRGGLLHNVVIDHVESFWPRWISQSPVERAGFFSSSDAGVATQLSFPNKFGELYATIVNGPGYTSRETDRFKDYAARLSLTPFSGSSNKVIKTFALTGWTYVGAVGSQFVAGGPGQVGTVGSSLPRTRAGIFGGVRDPRLSIGGEWDTRKDAREGGANTVLAPRVEIDSTGRLIAGFVTAKPFQLLNDKSTFPLGVIARWDRFKPNTATDAYINTVIGGLTWDLNKKTALSLDYQEQTPHSGAIAAATKTYFLHLVANF
;
A
#
# COMPACT_ATOMS: atom_id res chain seq x y z
N MET A 1 23.04 -2.80 30.05
CA MET A 1 23.41 -4.07 29.41
C MET A 1 22.93 -4.03 27.97
N LYS A 2 23.85 -3.82 27.02
CA LYS A 2 23.52 -3.70 25.59
C LYS A 2 23.48 -5.12 25.02
N LEU A 3 22.31 -5.62 24.69
CA LEU A 3 22.14 -6.87 23.92
C LEU A 3 22.32 -6.54 22.44
N THR A 4 23.39 -7.02 21.87
CA THR A 4 23.65 -7.01 20.42
C THR A 4 22.78 -8.08 19.74
N PRO A 5 21.97 -7.76 18.73
CA PRO A 5 21.20 -8.75 18.00
C PRO A 5 22.07 -9.42 16.93
N THR A 6 22.77 -10.49 17.28
CA THR A 6 23.62 -11.23 16.34
C THR A 6 23.10 -12.64 16.01
N ILE A 7 21.83 -12.88 16.17
CA ILE A 7 21.28 -14.23 15.87
C ILE A 7 19.94 -14.04 15.17
N LEU A 8 19.86 -14.17 13.85
CA LEU A 8 18.71 -14.72 13.09
C LEU A 8 18.78 -14.63 11.55
N VAL A 9 19.94 -14.61 10.92
CA VAL A 9 20.01 -14.65 9.44
C VAL A 9 20.54 -15.98 8.88
N ALA A 10 20.86 -16.93 9.73
CA ALA A 10 21.51 -18.20 9.33
C ALA A 10 20.57 -19.33 8.86
N VAL A 11 19.24 -19.13 8.83
CA VAL A 11 18.29 -20.25 8.64
C VAL A 11 17.74 -20.36 7.20
N LEU A 12 17.99 -19.44 6.29
CA LEU A 12 17.35 -19.44 4.95
C LEU A 12 18.24 -19.81 3.76
N LEU A 13 19.48 -20.26 3.99
CA LEU A 13 20.37 -20.71 2.90
C LEU A 13 21.10 -22.03 3.28
N ALA A 14 20.37 -23.10 3.55
CA ALA A 14 20.96 -24.43 3.58
C ALA A 14 20.72 -25.11 2.20
N PRO A 15 21.76 -25.46 1.44
CA PRO A 15 21.61 -26.31 0.27
C PRO A 15 21.31 -27.74 0.72
N ILE A 16 20.31 -28.34 0.09
CA ILE A 16 20.01 -29.78 0.21
C ILE A 16 21.20 -30.55 -0.37
N ALA A 17 22.05 -31.09 0.46
CA ALA A 17 23.10 -32.01 0.08
C ALA A 17 22.53 -33.44 -0.04
N VAL A 18 22.44 -33.92 -1.25
CA VAL A 18 22.20 -35.35 -1.53
C VAL A 18 23.42 -36.14 -1.12
N LEU A 19 23.28 -37.01 -0.15
CA LEU A 19 24.33 -37.95 0.30
C LEU A 19 24.59 -39.01 -0.79
N ALA A 20 25.69 -38.83 -1.53
CA ALA A 20 26.32 -39.95 -2.23
C ALA A 20 27.53 -40.40 -1.39
N GLN A 21 27.47 -41.64 -0.85
CA GLN A 21 28.62 -42.25 -0.19
C GLN A 21 29.72 -42.55 -1.21
N GLN A 22 30.89 -41.96 -1.00
CA GLN A 22 32.15 -42.39 -1.63
C GLN A 22 33.16 -42.87 -0.57
N PRO A 23 34.05 -43.87 -0.88
CA PRO A 23 34.96 -44.45 0.07
C PRO A 23 36.08 -43.50 0.51
N ALA A 24 36.51 -43.65 1.75
CA ALA A 24 37.53 -42.80 2.38
C ALA A 24 38.91 -42.89 1.70
N ASP A 25 39.36 -41.73 1.16
CA ASP A 25 40.75 -41.52 0.83
C ASP A 25 41.42 -40.62 1.90
N THR A 26 42.51 -41.09 2.47
CA THR A 26 43.13 -40.53 3.67
C THR A 26 44.25 -39.54 3.36
N THR A 27 43.94 -38.50 2.58
CA THR A 27 44.79 -37.31 2.53
C THR A 27 43.94 -36.09 2.88
N LYS A 28 43.98 -35.74 4.18
CA LYS A 28 43.23 -34.59 4.70
C LYS A 28 43.79 -33.28 4.13
N PRO A 29 43.12 -32.61 3.19
CA PRO A 29 43.51 -31.28 2.79
C PRO A 29 43.37 -30.31 3.98
N ALA A 30 44.32 -29.37 4.13
CA ALA A 30 44.20 -28.34 5.15
C ALA A 30 42.86 -27.60 5.00
N ALA A 31 42.16 -27.43 6.15
CA ALA A 31 40.90 -26.73 6.18
C ALA A 31 41.06 -25.33 5.52
N PRO A 32 40.17 -24.93 4.60
CA PRO A 32 40.25 -23.58 4.04
C PRO A 32 40.15 -22.55 5.17
N PRO A 33 40.87 -21.45 5.09
CA PRO A 33 40.79 -20.40 6.10
C PRO A 33 39.34 -19.97 6.27
N PRO A 34 38.91 -19.68 7.52
CA PRO A 34 37.55 -19.27 7.78
C PRO A 34 37.21 -18.06 6.88
N ALA A 35 36.16 -18.18 6.09
CA ALA A 35 35.69 -17.08 5.27
C ALA A 35 35.48 -15.85 6.15
N ALA A 36 36.09 -14.73 5.80
CA ALA A 36 35.93 -13.48 6.52
C ALA A 36 34.42 -13.17 6.59
N SER A 37 33.88 -13.14 7.79
CA SER A 37 32.46 -12.80 8.00
C SER A 37 32.27 -11.35 7.63
N VAL A 38 31.71 -11.08 6.43
CA VAL A 38 31.28 -9.76 6.04
C VAL A 38 30.00 -9.44 6.83
N SER A 39 30.12 -8.61 7.85
CA SER A 39 28.96 -8.07 8.56
C SER A 39 28.32 -7.00 7.70
N ILE A 40 27.18 -7.29 7.08
CA ILE A 40 26.35 -6.29 6.40
C ILE A 40 25.43 -5.66 7.44
N PRO A 41 25.49 -4.34 7.70
CA PRO A 41 24.58 -3.68 8.62
C PRO A 41 23.16 -3.76 8.06
N VAL A 42 22.23 -4.37 8.82
CA VAL A 42 20.81 -4.49 8.47
C VAL A 42 20.00 -3.63 9.44
N ASP A 43 19.29 -2.64 8.90
CA ASP A 43 18.26 -1.93 9.66
C ASP A 43 16.96 -2.74 9.56
N PHE A 44 16.52 -3.25 10.73
CA PHE A 44 15.29 -4.02 10.85
C PHE A 44 14.23 -3.20 11.57
N SER A 45 13.03 -3.15 11.02
CA SER A 45 11.86 -2.52 11.61
C SER A 45 10.61 -3.29 11.25
N GLY A 46 9.56 -3.10 12.04
CA GLY A 46 8.29 -3.75 11.74
C GLY A 46 7.10 -2.99 12.32
N VAL A 47 5.93 -3.40 11.87
CA VAL A 47 4.66 -2.92 12.40
C VAL A 47 3.64 -4.04 12.41
N ILE A 48 2.84 -4.10 13.46
CA ILE A 48 1.70 -5.02 13.61
C ILE A 48 0.43 -4.19 13.66
N TYR A 49 -0.57 -4.56 12.85
CA TYR A 49 -1.94 -4.09 12.90
C TYR A 49 -2.84 -5.22 13.34
N ALA A 50 -3.30 -5.16 14.58
CA ALA A 50 -4.26 -6.12 15.12
C ALA A 50 -5.56 -5.42 15.50
N ASN A 51 -6.66 -6.15 15.48
CA ASN A 51 -7.94 -5.60 15.92
C ASN A 51 -8.86 -6.67 16.51
N PHE A 52 -9.80 -6.22 17.32
CA PHE A 52 -11.06 -6.90 17.56
C PHE A 52 -12.15 -6.16 16.81
N GLN A 53 -13.00 -6.88 16.10
CA GLN A 53 -14.11 -6.30 15.34
C GLN A 53 -15.43 -6.97 15.71
N TYR A 54 -16.48 -6.13 15.78
CA TYR A 54 -17.85 -6.55 16.02
C TYR A 54 -18.76 -5.99 14.92
N ARG A 55 -19.50 -6.87 14.25
CA ARG A 55 -20.43 -6.51 13.17
C ARG A 55 -21.79 -6.10 13.74
N GLY A 56 -22.20 -4.87 13.45
CA GLY A 56 -23.49 -4.30 13.84
C GLY A 56 -24.55 -4.26 12.72
N ASP A 57 -24.21 -4.78 11.51
CA ASP A 57 -25.13 -4.81 10.37
C ASP A 57 -26.24 -5.87 10.55
N ALA A 58 -27.27 -5.74 9.72
CA ALA A 58 -28.40 -6.69 9.70
C ALA A 58 -28.02 -8.00 8.96
N GLY A 59 -28.86 -9.03 9.13
CA GLY A 59 -28.70 -10.30 8.40
C GLY A 59 -27.76 -11.28 9.08
N ALA A 60 -27.25 -12.23 8.32
CA ALA A 60 -26.41 -13.33 8.81
C ALA A 60 -25.06 -12.89 9.42
N ALA A 61 -24.57 -11.70 9.05
CA ALA A 61 -23.34 -11.13 9.61
C ALA A 61 -23.55 -10.40 10.94
N LYS A 62 -24.81 -10.18 11.36
CA LYS A 62 -25.13 -9.48 12.60
C LYS A 62 -24.50 -10.17 13.81
N SER A 63 -23.87 -9.38 14.67
CA SER A 63 -23.23 -9.83 15.91
C SER A 63 -22.04 -10.76 15.74
N THR A 64 -21.56 -11.01 14.52
CA THR A 64 -20.32 -11.71 14.34
C THR A 64 -19.16 -10.87 14.86
N ASN A 65 -18.21 -11.52 15.51
CA ASN A 65 -17.02 -10.85 16.03
C ASN A 65 -15.79 -11.74 15.86
N LYS A 66 -14.62 -11.12 15.83
CA LYS A 66 -13.35 -11.83 15.75
C LYS A 66 -12.19 -10.96 16.23
N PHE A 67 -11.15 -11.61 16.73
CA PHE A 67 -9.81 -11.04 16.76
C PHE A 67 -9.13 -11.26 15.41
N ASP A 68 -8.43 -10.27 14.92
CA ASP A 68 -7.76 -10.32 13.62
C ASP A 68 -6.36 -9.71 13.69
N LEU A 69 -5.40 -10.35 13.03
CA LEU A 69 -4.14 -9.73 12.65
C LEU A 69 -4.30 -9.24 11.22
N GLU A 70 -4.63 -7.96 11.08
CA GLU A 70 -4.89 -7.41 9.74
C GLU A 70 -3.63 -7.46 8.88
N ARG A 71 -2.49 -7.05 9.45
CA ARG A 71 -1.17 -7.05 8.79
C ARG A 71 -0.05 -7.14 9.82
N ALA A 72 1.05 -7.74 9.40
CA ALA A 72 2.35 -7.50 10.01
C ALA A 72 3.39 -7.25 8.90
N TYR A 73 4.03 -6.08 8.93
CA TYR A 73 5.10 -5.74 7.99
C TYR A 73 6.45 -5.88 8.66
N LEU A 74 7.33 -6.67 8.07
CA LEU A 74 8.72 -6.84 8.51
C LEU A 74 9.63 -6.24 7.42
N THR A 75 10.33 -5.19 7.76
CA THR A 75 11.14 -4.41 6.82
C THR A 75 12.62 -4.55 7.15
N PHE A 76 13.39 -4.93 6.14
CA PHE A 76 14.85 -4.98 6.14
C PHE A 76 15.38 -3.94 5.17
N ARG A 77 16.32 -3.10 5.63
CA ARG A 77 17.07 -2.17 4.79
C ARG A 77 18.55 -2.44 4.95
N MET A 78 19.25 -2.46 3.82
CA MET A 78 20.67 -2.78 3.76
C MET A 78 21.38 -1.83 2.79
N PRO A 79 22.55 -1.28 3.12
CA PRO A 79 23.38 -0.61 2.14
C PRO A 79 23.87 -1.61 1.08
N ALA A 80 24.01 -1.18 -0.15
CA ALA A 80 24.53 -1.93 -1.28
C ALA A 80 25.63 -1.13 -1.99
N GLY A 81 26.45 -0.43 -1.22
CA GLY A 81 27.49 0.50 -1.64
C GLY A 81 27.19 1.93 -1.18
N ASP A 82 28.00 2.89 -1.63
CA ASP A 82 27.95 4.29 -1.13
C ASP A 82 26.68 5.04 -1.51
N ARG A 83 26.06 4.67 -2.62
CA ARG A 83 24.88 5.34 -3.19
C ARG A 83 23.72 4.39 -3.45
N ALA A 84 23.82 3.14 -3.04
CA ALA A 84 22.82 2.13 -3.28
C ALA A 84 22.32 1.53 -1.96
N SER A 85 21.05 1.14 -1.93
CA SER A 85 20.43 0.43 -0.81
C SER A 85 19.37 -0.55 -1.29
N ILE A 86 19.17 -1.58 -0.52
CA ILE A 86 18.13 -2.59 -0.75
C ILE A 86 17.07 -2.44 0.33
N ARG A 87 15.80 -2.54 -0.06
CA ARG A 87 14.68 -2.71 0.87
C ARG A 87 13.90 -3.97 0.54
N ILE A 88 13.63 -4.76 1.57
CA ILE A 88 12.70 -5.90 1.51
C ILE A 88 11.67 -5.70 2.61
N THR A 89 10.39 -5.78 2.28
CA THR A 89 9.29 -5.75 3.25
C THR A 89 8.41 -6.97 3.02
N ALA A 90 8.37 -7.86 4.01
CA ALA A 90 7.43 -8.95 4.06
C ALA A 90 6.08 -8.47 4.61
N ASP A 91 4.98 -8.97 4.06
CA ASP A 91 3.59 -8.72 4.45
C ASP A 91 2.98 -10.03 4.93
N VAL A 92 2.69 -10.12 6.22
CA VAL A 92 2.01 -11.25 6.84
C VAL A 92 0.53 -10.91 6.97
N PHE A 93 -0.33 -11.75 6.41
CA PHE A 93 -1.79 -11.52 6.42
C PHE A 93 -2.56 -12.84 6.32
N GLN A 94 -3.83 -12.81 6.69
CA GLN A 94 -4.71 -13.96 6.47
C GLN A 94 -5.30 -13.91 5.06
N GLN A 95 -5.19 -15.02 4.33
CA GLN A 95 -5.74 -15.11 2.99
C GLN A 95 -7.28 -15.22 3.05
N ALA A 96 -7.97 -14.26 2.43
CA ALA A 96 -9.44 -14.18 2.45
C ALA A 96 -10.11 -15.32 1.66
N THR A 97 -9.49 -15.74 0.56
CA THR A 97 -9.97 -16.84 -0.27
C THR A 97 -8.88 -17.92 -0.28
N PRO A 98 -8.97 -18.92 0.60
CA PRO A 98 -7.96 -19.96 0.62
C PRO A 98 -8.01 -20.76 -0.67
N PRO A 99 -6.87 -21.21 -1.21
CA PRO A 99 -6.82 -22.21 -2.26
C PRO A 99 -7.51 -23.51 -1.80
N ASN A 100 -7.91 -24.36 -2.72
CA ASN A 100 -8.57 -25.64 -2.42
C ASN A 100 -7.74 -26.56 -1.52
N ASP A 101 -6.44 -26.31 -1.38
CA ASP A 101 -5.57 -27.01 -0.47
C ASP A 101 -5.71 -26.47 0.98
N ALA A 102 -6.08 -27.35 1.88
CA ALA A 102 -6.28 -27.07 3.30
C ALA A 102 -5.01 -26.55 4.02
N PHE A 103 -3.82 -26.88 3.51
CA PHE A 103 -2.54 -26.45 4.06
C PHE A 103 -2.32 -24.94 3.98
N TYR A 104 -2.86 -24.29 2.94
CA TYR A 104 -2.68 -22.85 2.72
C TYR A 104 -3.81 -21.96 3.27
N ARG A 105 -4.69 -22.49 4.13
CA ARG A 105 -5.83 -21.77 4.70
C ARG A 105 -5.49 -20.82 5.85
N GLY A 106 -4.24 -20.63 6.15
CA GLY A 106 -3.80 -19.87 7.30
C GLY A 106 -3.22 -18.50 6.96
N TRP A 107 -2.27 -18.13 7.77
CA TRP A 107 -1.47 -16.95 7.60
C TRP A 107 -0.41 -17.20 6.52
N VAL A 108 -0.28 -16.23 5.61
CA VAL A 108 0.69 -16.29 4.51
C VAL A 108 1.62 -15.09 4.57
N VAL A 109 2.80 -15.26 4.00
CA VAL A 109 3.82 -14.23 3.88
C VAL A 109 4.06 -13.98 2.40
N ARG A 110 4.03 -12.70 2.00
CA ARG A 110 4.40 -12.28 0.65
C ARG A 110 5.31 -11.06 0.68
N ALA A 111 6.02 -10.79 -0.41
CA ALA A 111 6.74 -9.54 -0.55
C ALA A 111 5.74 -8.40 -0.81
N LYS A 112 5.80 -7.34 -0.01
CA LYS A 112 5.10 -6.07 -0.28
C LYS A 112 6.00 -5.12 -1.05
N TYR A 113 7.28 -5.03 -0.64
CA TYR A 113 8.33 -4.27 -1.32
C TYR A 113 9.58 -5.12 -1.43
N ALA A 114 10.27 -5.07 -2.56
CA ALA A 114 11.56 -5.70 -2.76
C ALA A 114 12.27 -4.96 -3.90
N TYR A 115 13.13 -3.99 -3.57
CA TYR A 115 13.78 -3.17 -4.59
C TYR A 115 15.21 -2.78 -4.21
N LEU A 116 16.00 -2.55 -5.26
CA LEU A 116 17.26 -1.82 -5.21
C LEU A 116 16.97 -0.33 -5.45
N GLN A 117 17.52 0.54 -4.63
CA GLN A 117 17.54 1.99 -4.82
C GLN A 117 18.96 2.44 -5.13
N TYR A 118 19.10 3.37 -6.06
CA TYR A 118 20.35 4.06 -6.36
C TYR A 118 20.13 5.58 -6.36
N ASP A 119 20.93 6.31 -5.56
CA ASP A 119 20.88 7.77 -5.47
C ASP A 119 21.77 8.36 -6.55
N TYR A 120 21.19 8.74 -7.70
CA TYR A 120 21.94 9.28 -8.83
C TYR A 120 22.29 10.75 -8.67
N LEU A 121 21.55 11.50 -7.83
CA LEU A 121 21.77 12.92 -7.59
C LEU A 121 21.74 13.22 -6.08
N LYS A 122 22.81 13.83 -5.58
CA LYS A 122 22.91 14.50 -4.28
C LYS A 122 23.58 15.84 -4.51
N SER A 123 22.80 16.91 -4.64
CA SER A 123 23.32 18.24 -4.92
C SER A 123 23.51 19.04 -3.63
N ALA A 124 24.57 19.84 -3.57
CA ALA A 124 24.77 20.82 -2.50
C ALA A 124 23.67 21.87 -2.44
N THR A 125 22.93 22.10 -3.54
CA THR A 125 21.76 23.00 -3.59
C THR A 125 20.47 22.36 -3.06
N GLY A 126 20.53 21.10 -2.59
CA GLY A 126 19.41 20.42 -1.96
C GLY A 126 18.51 19.59 -2.90
N TRP A 127 18.87 19.47 -4.19
CA TRP A 127 18.22 18.52 -5.09
C TRP A 127 18.70 17.10 -4.77
N ASN A 128 17.76 16.16 -4.66
CA ASN A 128 18.07 14.75 -4.49
C ASN A 128 17.27 13.93 -5.48
N GLY A 129 17.98 13.05 -6.21
CA GLY A 129 17.37 12.17 -7.20
C GLY A 129 17.73 10.71 -6.93
N LEU A 130 16.76 9.84 -7.04
CA LEU A 130 16.96 8.40 -6.90
C LEU A 130 16.18 7.63 -7.96
N VAL A 131 16.66 6.44 -8.26
CA VAL A 131 15.98 5.45 -9.09
C VAL A 131 15.81 4.17 -8.29
N ARG A 132 14.70 3.46 -8.50
CA ARG A 132 14.41 2.16 -7.90
C ARG A 132 14.04 1.15 -8.96
N GLY A 133 14.45 -0.11 -8.77
CA GLY A 133 14.04 -1.24 -9.59
C GLY A 133 13.62 -2.41 -8.74
N GLY A 134 12.50 -3.06 -9.06
CA GLY A 134 11.94 -4.19 -8.32
C GLY A 134 10.46 -4.02 -7.99
N LEU A 135 10.03 -4.52 -6.83
CA LEU A 135 8.66 -4.38 -6.33
C LEU A 135 8.53 -3.07 -5.56
N LEU A 136 7.83 -2.10 -6.15
CA LEU A 136 7.90 -0.68 -5.81
C LEU A 136 6.63 -0.18 -5.13
N HIS A 137 6.75 0.98 -4.47
CA HIS A 137 5.61 1.75 -3.98
C HIS A 137 4.74 2.28 -5.12
N ASN A 138 3.43 2.28 -4.92
CA ASN A 138 2.49 3.04 -5.74
C ASN A 138 2.74 4.55 -5.62
N VAL A 139 2.35 5.32 -6.66
CA VAL A 139 2.59 6.79 -6.67
C VAL A 139 1.76 7.55 -5.65
N VAL A 140 0.59 7.02 -5.19
CA VAL A 140 -0.38 7.75 -4.38
C VAL A 140 -0.56 7.17 -2.99
N ILE A 141 -0.69 5.85 -2.84
CA ILE A 141 -1.15 5.22 -1.60
C ILE A 141 -0.27 5.60 -0.41
N ASP A 142 1.04 5.34 -0.48
CA ASP A 142 1.97 5.68 0.61
C ASP A 142 2.01 7.19 0.90
N HIS A 143 1.76 8.03 -0.12
CA HIS A 143 1.68 9.47 0.06
C HIS A 143 0.46 9.84 0.92
N VAL A 144 -0.75 9.37 0.57
CA VAL A 144 -1.99 9.63 1.34
C VAL A 144 -1.92 8.99 2.72
N GLU A 145 -1.35 7.78 2.85
CA GLU A 145 -1.12 7.11 4.13
C GLU A 145 -0.13 7.85 5.05
N SER A 146 0.66 8.78 4.51
CA SER A 146 1.44 9.69 5.36
C SER A 146 0.59 10.74 6.07
N PHE A 147 -0.67 10.93 5.68
CA PHE A 147 -1.65 11.83 6.30
C PHE A 147 -2.77 11.07 7.01
N TRP A 148 -3.14 9.88 6.54
CA TRP A 148 -4.16 9.02 7.12
C TRP A 148 -3.55 7.77 7.76
N PRO A 149 -3.89 7.41 9.01
CA PRO A 149 -3.32 6.25 9.70
C PRO A 149 -3.82 4.94 9.09
N ARG A 150 -2.96 4.26 8.32
CA ARG A 150 -3.24 3.00 7.63
C ARG A 150 -3.74 1.89 8.57
N TRP A 151 -3.32 1.89 9.83
CA TRP A 151 -3.73 0.90 10.82
C TRP A 151 -5.20 1.02 11.28
N ILE A 152 -5.86 2.14 10.99
CA ILE A 152 -7.31 2.32 11.16
C ILE A 152 -8.05 1.76 9.94
N SER A 153 -7.63 2.13 8.75
CA SER A 153 -8.17 1.61 7.49
C SER A 153 -7.26 2.00 6.31
N GLN A 154 -7.43 1.28 5.19
CA GLN A 154 -6.83 1.66 3.91
C GLN A 154 -7.11 3.13 3.57
N SER A 155 -6.20 3.77 2.80
CA SER A 155 -6.46 5.09 2.21
C SER A 155 -7.73 5.07 1.35
N PRO A 156 -8.42 6.20 1.15
CA PRO A 156 -9.66 6.23 0.35
C PRO A 156 -9.44 5.71 -1.07
N VAL A 157 -8.36 6.14 -1.73
CA VAL A 157 -8.02 5.75 -3.10
C VAL A 157 -7.71 4.24 -3.22
N GLU A 158 -7.08 3.62 -2.23
CA GLU A 158 -6.86 2.17 -2.17
C GLU A 158 -8.16 1.43 -1.93
N ARG A 159 -8.97 1.88 -0.95
CA ARG A 159 -10.27 1.28 -0.63
C ARG A 159 -11.25 1.31 -1.81
N ALA A 160 -11.22 2.37 -2.61
CA ALA A 160 -12.03 2.51 -3.82
C ALA A 160 -11.49 1.68 -5.01
N GLY A 161 -10.37 0.95 -4.82
CA GLY A 161 -9.81 0.06 -5.82
C GLY A 161 -9.16 0.78 -7.01
N PHE A 162 -8.63 1.99 -6.80
CA PHE A 162 -7.86 2.67 -7.84
C PHE A 162 -6.51 2.01 -8.06
N PHE A 163 -5.87 1.52 -7.00
CA PHE A 163 -4.52 0.96 -7.06
C PHE A 163 -4.33 -0.21 -6.08
N SER A 164 -3.35 -1.03 -6.39
CA SER A 164 -2.64 -1.87 -5.43
C SER A 164 -1.50 -1.05 -4.79
N SER A 165 -1.13 -1.33 -3.55
CA SER A 165 -0.12 -0.55 -2.80
C SER A 165 1.29 -0.68 -3.37
N SER A 166 1.58 -1.74 -4.13
CA SER A 166 2.88 -1.94 -4.79
C SER A 166 2.73 -2.71 -6.10
N ASP A 167 3.74 -2.57 -6.97
CA ASP A 167 3.83 -3.27 -8.24
C ASP A 167 5.30 -3.41 -8.68
N ALA A 168 5.57 -4.37 -9.56
CA ALA A 168 6.91 -4.61 -10.09
C ALA A 168 7.23 -3.68 -11.27
N GLY A 169 8.42 -3.04 -11.24
CA GLY A 169 8.84 -2.13 -12.28
C GLY A 169 10.04 -1.27 -11.92
N VAL A 170 10.06 -0.06 -12.45
CA VAL A 170 11.08 0.96 -12.17
C VAL A 170 10.42 2.26 -11.76
N ALA A 171 11.11 3.03 -10.91
CA ALA A 171 10.64 4.32 -10.45
C ALA A 171 11.81 5.32 -10.38
N THR A 172 11.48 6.59 -10.52
CA THR A 172 12.39 7.70 -10.19
C THR A 172 11.71 8.68 -9.25
N GLN A 173 12.48 9.25 -8.34
CA GLN A 173 12.02 10.31 -7.44
C GLN A 173 13.03 11.47 -7.52
N LEU A 174 12.52 12.68 -7.67
CA LEU A 174 13.29 13.90 -7.61
C LEU A 174 12.71 14.77 -6.48
N SER A 175 13.49 14.96 -5.42
CA SER A 175 13.11 15.84 -4.31
C SER A 175 13.69 17.22 -4.54
N PHE A 176 12.88 18.26 -4.28
CA PHE A 176 13.20 19.65 -4.47
C PHE A 176 13.91 20.26 -3.26
N PRO A 177 14.71 21.31 -3.44
CA PRO A 177 15.36 22.02 -2.36
C PRO A 177 14.38 22.50 -1.29
N ASN A 178 14.89 22.71 -0.07
CA ASN A 178 14.15 23.26 1.06
C ASN A 178 12.84 22.50 1.39
N LYS A 179 12.76 21.22 1.00
CA LYS A 179 11.55 20.39 1.17
C LYS A 179 10.32 20.97 0.42
N PHE A 180 10.56 21.75 -0.64
CA PHE A 180 9.49 22.41 -1.39
C PHE A 180 8.58 21.41 -2.09
N GLY A 181 9.02 20.18 -2.34
CA GLY A 181 8.21 19.12 -2.92
C GLY A 181 9.03 18.00 -3.54
N GLU A 182 8.33 17.16 -4.27
CA GLU A 182 8.92 16.03 -5.00
C GLU A 182 8.10 15.64 -6.23
N LEU A 183 8.80 15.14 -7.23
CA LEU A 183 8.23 14.39 -8.35
C LEU A 183 8.56 12.91 -8.17
N TYR A 184 7.56 12.03 -8.27
CA TYR A 184 7.71 10.58 -8.26
C TYR A 184 7.04 10.00 -9.50
N ALA A 185 7.76 9.21 -10.29
CA ALA A 185 7.24 8.59 -11.51
C ALA A 185 7.60 7.11 -11.56
N THR A 186 6.70 6.30 -12.12
CA THR A 186 6.85 4.83 -12.22
C THR A 186 6.48 4.30 -13.58
N ILE A 187 7.13 3.22 -13.99
CA ILE A 187 6.71 2.32 -15.06
C ILE A 187 6.63 0.93 -14.43
N VAL A 188 5.43 0.35 -14.40
CA VAL A 188 5.15 -0.90 -13.70
C VAL A 188 4.35 -1.86 -14.56
N ASN A 189 4.22 -3.10 -14.11
CA ASN A 189 3.44 -4.10 -14.81
C ASN A 189 1.94 -3.77 -14.88
N GLY A 190 1.32 -3.34 -13.76
CA GLY A 190 -0.09 -2.94 -13.72
C GLY A 190 -1.01 -3.78 -12.84
N PRO A 191 -0.86 -5.14 -12.74
CA PRO A 191 -1.75 -5.96 -11.93
C PRO A 191 -1.53 -5.82 -10.41
N GLY A 192 -0.42 -5.21 -9.98
CA GLY A 192 -0.03 -5.08 -8.59
C GLY A 192 0.62 -6.35 -8.02
N TYR A 193 1.14 -6.26 -6.79
CA TYR A 193 1.95 -7.30 -6.15
C TYR A 193 1.17 -8.57 -5.75
N THR A 194 -0.15 -8.55 -5.84
CA THR A 194 -1.02 -9.70 -5.52
C THR A 194 -1.37 -10.55 -6.71
N SER A 195 -1.03 -10.12 -7.91
CA SER A 195 -1.36 -10.77 -9.17
C SER A 195 -0.13 -10.91 -10.05
N ARG A 196 -0.12 -11.93 -10.90
CA ARG A 196 0.94 -12.11 -11.89
C ARG A 196 0.68 -11.21 -13.10
N GLU A 197 1.77 -10.78 -13.74
CA GLU A 197 1.70 -10.21 -15.07
C GLU A 197 1.25 -11.29 -16.07
N THR A 198 0.22 -10.98 -16.84
CA THR A 198 -0.38 -11.89 -17.84
C THR A 198 -0.45 -11.29 -19.23
N ASP A 199 -0.01 -10.03 -19.38
CA ASP A 199 -0.02 -9.35 -20.66
C ASP A 199 1.30 -8.59 -20.93
N ARG A 200 1.38 -7.89 -22.06
CA ARG A 200 2.58 -7.16 -22.50
C ARG A 200 2.57 -5.67 -22.17
N PHE A 201 1.46 -5.16 -21.68
CA PHE A 201 1.29 -3.74 -21.43
C PHE A 201 1.98 -3.31 -20.14
N LYS A 202 2.34 -2.04 -20.08
CA LYS A 202 2.92 -1.44 -18.89
C LYS A 202 2.14 -0.19 -18.53
N ASP A 203 2.09 0.05 -17.24
CA ASP A 203 1.38 1.18 -16.66
C ASP A 203 2.39 2.27 -16.26
N TYR A 204 2.06 3.50 -16.61
CA TYR A 204 2.84 4.69 -16.36
C TYR A 204 2.12 5.57 -15.36
N ALA A 205 2.80 5.99 -14.33
CA ALA A 205 2.20 6.90 -13.34
C ALA A 205 3.19 7.96 -12.89
N ALA A 206 2.67 9.14 -12.57
CA ALA A 206 3.46 10.22 -12.01
C ALA A 206 2.67 10.97 -10.94
N ARG A 207 3.38 11.46 -9.92
CA ARG A 207 2.87 12.32 -8.86
C ARG A 207 3.82 13.51 -8.66
N LEU A 208 3.27 14.72 -8.70
CA LEU A 208 3.92 15.93 -8.25
C LEU A 208 3.29 16.35 -6.92
N SER A 209 4.09 16.47 -5.88
CA SER A 209 3.66 16.95 -4.57
C SER A 209 4.45 18.20 -4.21
N LEU A 210 3.78 19.30 -3.93
CA LEU A 210 4.37 20.57 -3.55
C LEU A 210 4.05 20.89 -2.10
N THR A 211 5.03 21.43 -1.37
CA THR A 211 4.90 21.91 0.00
C THR A 211 5.24 23.41 0.01
N PRO A 212 4.35 24.27 -0.50
CA PRO A 212 4.67 25.68 -0.80
C PRO A 212 5.02 26.51 0.42
N PHE A 213 4.59 26.05 1.61
CA PHE A 213 4.84 26.74 2.88
C PHE A 213 5.94 26.06 3.71
N SER A 214 6.81 25.25 3.11
CA SER A 214 7.88 24.51 3.81
C SER A 214 8.80 25.40 4.64
N GLY A 215 9.00 26.67 4.26
CA GLY A 215 9.76 27.68 5.01
C GLY A 215 9.00 28.39 6.14
N SER A 216 7.71 28.08 6.37
CA SER A 216 6.91 28.72 7.42
C SER A 216 7.39 28.33 8.81
N SER A 217 7.37 29.27 9.74
CA SER A 217 7.59 29.02 11.17
C SER A 217 6.42 28.29 11.84
N ASN A 218 5.22 28.33 11.26
CA ASN A 218 4.06 27.61 11.78
C ASN A 218 4.21 26.11 11.54
N LYS A 219 4.19 25.34 12.62
CA LYS A 219 4.44 23.89 12.61
C LYS A 219 3.45 23.09 11.75
N VAL A 220 2.20 23.53 11.66
CA VAL A 220 1.15 22.87 10.86
C VAL A 220 1.23 23.33 9.42
N ILE A 221 1.20 24.64 9.16
CA ILE A 221 1.15 25.18 7.79
C ILE A 221 2.37 24.79 6.96
N LYS A 222 3.57 24.70 7.56
CA LYS A 222 4.77 24.26 6.84
C LYS A 222 4.69 22.84 6.27
N THR A 223 3.73 22.03 6.72
CA THR A 223 3.51 20.65 6.28
C THR A 223 2.41 20.55 5.22
N PHE A 224 1.79 21.67 4.86
CA PHE A 224 0.75 21.65 3.81
C PHE A 224 1.33 21.14 2.50
N ALA A 225 0.70 20.10 1.98
CA ALA A 225 1.03 19.52 0.68
C ALA A 225 -0.16 19.67 -0.28
N LEU A 226 0.15 20.09 -1.50
CA LEU A 226 -0.75 20.03 -2.65
C LEU A 226 -0.17 19.05 -3.65
N THR A 227 -0.96 18.05 -4.02
CA THR A 227 -0.49 16.91 -4.82
C THR A 227 -1.41 16.70 -6.01
N GLY A 228 -0.83 16.54 -7.19
CA GLY A 228 -1.52 16.05 -8.37
C GLY A 228 -0.87 14.77 -8.87
N TRP A 229 -1.66 13.84 -9.38
CA TRP A 229 -1.17 12.60 -9.92
C TRP A 229 -1.95 12.14 -11.16
N THR A 230 -1.29 11.34 -11.99
CA THR A 230 -1.87 10.74 -13.19
C THR A 230 -1.36 9.31 -13.37
N TYR A 231 -2.17 8.51 -14.05
CA TYR A 231 -1.88 7.14 -14.39
C TYR A 231 -2.48 6.81 -15.75
N VAL A 232 -1.69 6.19 -16.61
CA VAL A 232 -2.09 5.70 -17.94
C VAL A 232 -1.55 4.29 -18.10
N GLY A 233 -2.40 3.36 -18.43
CA GLY A 233 -2.04 1.97 -18.61
C GLY A 233 -3.06 1.20 -19.42
N ALA A 234 -2.88 -0.11 -19.46
CA ALA A 234 -3.81 -1.02 -20.12
C ALA A 234 -3.72 -2.40 -19.49
N VAL A 235 -4.79 -3.19 -19.66
CA VAL A 235 -4.78 -4.63 -19.41
C VAL A 235 -5.08 -5.35 -20.72
N GLY A 236 -4.46 -6.52 -20.91
CA GLY A 236 -4.70 -7.36 -22.07
C GLY A 236 -6.07 -8.02 -22.01
N SER A 237 -6.77 -8.04 -23.15
CA SER A 237 -7.97 -8.86 -23.30
C SER A 237 -7.65 -10.33 -23.11
N GLN A 238 -8.44 -11.00 -22.29
CA GLN A 238 -8.34 -12.45 -22.04
C GLN A 238 -9.12 -13.29 -23.05
N PHE A 239 -9.84 -12.64 -23.99
CA PHE A 239 -10.76 -13.34 -24.88
C PHE A 239 -10.20 -13.61 -26.27
N VAL A 240 -10.47 -14.81 -26.73
CA VAL A 240 -10.33 -15.19 -28.15
C VAL A 240 -11.53 -14.59 -28.88
N ALA A 241 -11.30 -13.68 -29.81
CA ALA A 241 -12.33 -13.22 -30.73
C ALA A 241 -12.80 -14.43 -31.56
N GLY A 242 -14.07 -14.80 -31.49
CA GLY A 242 -14.61 -15.98 -32.15
C GLY A 242 -15.91 -15.74 -32.91
N GLY A 243 -16.44 -14.51 -32.97
CA GLY A 243 -17.72 -14.25 -33.63
C GLY A 243 -17.98 -12.77 -33.93
N PRO A 244 -18.99 -12.49 -34.76
CA PRO A 244 -19.41 -11.12 -35.06
C PRO A 244 -19.80 -10.34 -33.78
N GLY A 245 -19.26 -9.16 -33.60
CA GLY A 245 -19.53 -8.30 -32.45
C GLY A 245 -18.67 -8.57 -31.19
N GLN A 246 -17.72 -9.49 -31.27
CA GLN A 246 -16.75 -9.70 -30.19
C GLN A 246 -15.64 -8.65 -30.24
N VAL A 247 -15.34 -8.05 -29.07
CA VAL A 247 -14.31 -7.05 -28.95
C VAL A 247 -12.95 -7.71 -28.84
N GLY A 248 -12.06 -7.32 -29.74
CA GLY A 248 -10.64 -7.60 -29.66
C GLY A 248 -10.24 -9.04 -29.96
N THR A 249 -8.96 -9.21 -30.14
CA THR A 249 -8.25 -10.49 -30.10
C THR A 249 -7.60 -10.65 -28.74
N VAL A 250 -7.31 -11.89 -28.32
CA VAL A 250 -6.48 -12.12 -27.12
C VAL A 250 -5.26 -11.20 -27.15
N GLY A 251 -5.03 -10.47 -26.07
CA GLY A 251 -3.93 -9.52 -25.94
C GLY A 251 -4.17 -8.16 -26.60
N SER A 252 -5.39 -7.83 -27.08
CA SER A 252 -5.75 -6.44 -27.38
C SER A 252 -5.80 -5.58 -26.11
N SER A 253 -5.53 -4.30 -26.27
CA SER A 253 -5.43 -3.35 -25.16
C SER A 253 -6.81 -2.94 -24.67
N LEU A 254 -7.04 -3.05 -23.35
CA LEU A 254 -8.16 -2.43 -22.63
C LEU A 254 -7.60 -1.25 -21.82
N PRO A 255 -7.77 0.00 -22.26
CA PRO A 255 -7.10 1.13 -21.68
C PRO A 255 -7.61 1.48 -20.27
N ARG A 256 -6.71 2.01 -19.46
CA ARG A 256 -6.99 2.55 -18.12
C ARG A 256 -6.36 3.93 -17.97
N THR A 257 -7.14 4.88 -17.52
CA THR A 257 -6.65 6.23 -17.19
C THR A 257 -7.19 6.65 -15.85
N ARG A 258 -6.33 7.16 -14.99
CA ARG A 258 -6.68 7.61 -13.65
C ARG A 258 -5.95 8.90 -13.35
N ALA A 259 -6.58 9.79 -12.61
CA ALA A 259 -5.98 11.04 -12.18
C ALA A 259 -6.64 11.51 -10.89
N GLY A 260 -5.94 12.32 -10.11
CA GLY A 260 -6.48 12.91 -8.92
C GLY A 260 -5.67 14.06 -8.38
N ILE A 261 -6.27 14.72 -7.42
CA ILE A 261 -5.66 15.78 -6.64
C ILE A 261 -5.88 15.49 -5.16
N PHE A 262 -4.88 15.80 -4.35
CA PHE A 262 -4.90 15.69 -2.91
C PHE A 262 -4.36 16.98 -2.29
N GLY A 263 -4.97 17.42 -1.17
CA GLY A 263 -4.46 18.50 -0.35
C GLY A 263 -4.54 18.15 1.12
N GLY A 264 -3.49 18.48 1.90
CA GLY A 264 -3.51 18.17 3.32
C GLY A 264 -2.37 18.76 4.12
N VAL A 265 -2.50 18.70 5.44
CA VAL A 265 -1.47 19.01 6.45
C VAL A 265 -1.22 17.79 7.31
N ARG A 266 0.02 17.62 7.79
CA ARG A 266 0.42 16.51 8.68
C ARG A 266 1.38 16.97 9.76
N ASP A 267 0.84 17.45 10.85
CA ASP A 267 1.56 17.63 12.10
C ASP A 267 1.23 16.44 13.03
N PRO A 268 2.10 16.00 13.92
CA PRO A 268 1.79 14.90 14.86
C PRO A 268 0.54 15.10 15.70
N ARG A 269 0.06 16.35 15.84
CA ARG A 269 -1.12 16.73 16.60
C ARG A 269 -2.36 16.95 15.75
N LEU A 270 -2.17 17.19 14.43
CA LEU A 270 -3.25 17.47 13.48
C LEU A 270 -2.87 17.00 12.08
N SER A 271 -3.60 16.05 11.54
CA SER A 271 -3.58 15.72 10.13
C SER A 271 -4.97 15.95 9.55
N ILE A 272 -5.02 16.68 8.45
CA ILE A 272 -6.25 16.91 7.68
C ILE A 272 -5.88 16.64 6.23
N GLY A 273 -6.72 15.90 5.52
CA GLY A 273 -6.53 15.66 4.10
C GLY A 273 -7.85 15.51 3.37
N GLY A 274 -7.80 15.81 2.09
CA GLY A 274 -8.92 15.59 1.17
C GLY A 274 -8.42 15.29 -0.23
N GLU A 275 -9.16 14.46 -0.94
CA GLU A 275 -8.83 14.04 -2.30
C GLU A 275 -10.06 14.00 -3.21
N TRP A 276 -9.81 14.26 -4.48
CA TRP A 276 -10.75 14.07 -5.56
C TRP A 276 -10.05 13.30 -6.68
N ASP A 277 -10.59 12.12 -7.00
CA ASP A 277 -9.97 11.20 -7.92
C ASP A 277 -10.99 10.72 -8.96
N THR A 278 -10.49 10.45 -10.15
CA THR A 278 -11.26 9.88 -11.26
C THR A 278 -10.50 8.74 -11.89
N ARG A 279 -11.25 7.74 -12.38
CA ARG A 279 -10.69 6.66 -13.18
C ARG A 279 -11.61 6.38 -14.37
N LYS A 280 -11.03 6.05 -15.49
CA LYS A 280 -11.70 5.44 -16.64
C LYS A 280 -10.98 4.13 -16.93
N ASP A 281 -11.65 3.02 -16.65
CA ASP A 281 -11.10 1.68 -16.82
C ASP A 281 -11.98 0.93 -17.83
N ALA A 282 -11.41 0.56 -18.96
CA ALA A 282 -12.04 -0.38 -19.88
C ALA A 282 -11.97 -1.79 -19.30
N ARG A 283 -13.04 -2.55 -19.45
CA ARG A 283 -13.16 -3.95 -19.03
C ARG A 283 -13.96 -4.74 -20.03
N GLU A 284 -13.79 -6.04 -20.01
CA GLU A 284 -14.63 -6.93 -20.78
C GLU A 284 -15.93 -7.23 -20.04
N GLY A 285 -17.02 -7.17 -20.76
CA GLY A 285 -18.35 -7.55 -20.29
C GLY A 285 -19.03 -8.56 -21.21
N GLY A 286 -20.19 -9.05 -20.83
CA GLY A 286 -20.95 -10.06 -21.56
C GLY A 286 -20.59 -11.51 -21.17
N ALA A 287 -21.39 -12.45 -21.62
CA ALA A 287 -21.27 -13.87 -21.27
C ALA A 287 -20.48 -14.70 -22.29
N ASN A 288 -19.96 -14.08 -23.35
CA ASN A 288 -19.27 -14.77 -24.46
C ASN A 288 -20.15 -15.83 -25.17
N THR A 289 -21.41 -15.48 -25.39
CA THR A 289 -22.37 -16.30 -26.15
C THR A 289 -22.84 -15.54 -27.37
N VAL A 290 -23.47 -16.21 -28.32
CA VAL A 290 -24.06 -15.58 -29.52
C VAL A 290 -25.13 -14.53 -29.13
N LEU A 291 -25.89 -14.79 -28.06
CA LEU A 291 -26.95 -13.89 -27.58
C LEU A 291 -26.40 -12.77 -26.64
N ALA A 292 -25.24 -12.97 -26.05
CA ALA A 292 -24.58 -11.98 -25.18
C ALA A 292 -23.08 -11.96 -25.51
N PRO A 293 -22.71 -11.37 -26.65
CA PRO A 293 -21.31 -11.29 -27.07
C PRO A 293 -20.51 -10.46 -26.07
N ARG A 294 -19.25 -10.73 -25.97
CA ARG A 294 -18.36 -9.94 -25.14
C ARG A 294 -18.11 -8.58 -25.78
N VAL A 295 -18.23 -7.57 -24.96
CA VAL A 295 -18.08 -6.17 -25.36
C VAL A 295 -17.11 -5.47 -24.43
N GLU A 296 -16.43 -4.45 -24.94
CA GLU A 296 -15.68 -3.51 -24.12
C GLU A 296 -16.67 -2.60 -23.42
N ILE A 297 -16.54 -2.49 -22.09
CA ILE A 297 -17.34 -1.61 -21.26
C ILE A 297 -16.42 -0.60 -20.62
N ASP A 298 -16.60 0.65 -20.99
CA ASP A 298 -15.99 1.78 -20.32
C ASP A 298 -16.80 2.18 -19.08
N SER A 299 -16.13 2.39 -17.97
CA SER A 299 -16.75 3.00 -16.81
C SER A 299 -15.87 4.10 -16.23
N THR A 300 -16.46 5.27 -16.00
CA THR A 300 -15.80 6.37 -15.32
C THR A 300 -16.21 6.35 -13.85
N GLY A 301 -15.28 6.08 -12.96
CA GLY A 301 -15.48 6.17 -11.52
C GLY A 301 -15.00 7.50 -10.95
N ARG A 302 -15.57 7.91 -9.81
CA ARG A 302 -15.16 9.11 -9.07
C ARG A 302 -15.11 8.83 -7.57
N LEU A 303 -14.04 9.30 -6.93
CA LEU A 303 -13.89 9.33 -5.49
C LEU A 303 -13.80 10.77 -5.00
N ILE A 304 -14.47 11.06 -3.89
CA ILE A 304 -14.28 12.28 -3.11
C ILE A 304 -14.12 11.82 -1.68
N ALA A 305 -13.06 12.25 -1.01
CA ALA A 305 -12.82 11.88 0.38
C ALA A 305 -12.26 13.05 1.18
N GLY A 306 -12.52 13.03 2.49
CA GLY A 306 -11.94 13.95 3.44
C GLY A 306 -11.78 13.30 4.80
N PHE A 307 -10.70 13.63 5.49
CA PHE A 307 -10.40 13.06 6.81
C PHE A 307 -9.67 14.05 7.72
N VAL A 308 -9.77 13.77 9.01
CA VAL A 308 -9.04 14.46 10.06
C VAL A 308 -8.60 13.47 11.13
N THR A 309 -7.39 13.67 11.63
CA THR A 309 -6.92 13.12 12.91
C THR A 309 -6.40 14.27 13.75
N ALA A 310 -6.80 14.35 15.02
CA ALA A 310 -6.40 15.45 15.88
C ALA A 310 -6.15 14.98 17.31
N LYS A 311 -5.18 15.59 17.97
CA LYS A 311 -4.91 15.46 19.42
C LYS A 311 -5.30 16.78 20.11
N PRO A 312 -6.58 16.95 20.47
CA PRO A 312 -7.13 18.24 20.88
C PRO A 312 -6.41 18.86 22.07
N PHE A 313 -6.03 18.08 23.07
CA PHE A 313 -5.31 18.57 24.23
C PHE A 313 -3.90 19.09 23.89
N GLN A 314 -3.22 18.46 22.91
CA GLN A 314 -1.92 18.90 22.44
C GLN A 314 -2.00 20.09 21.48
N LEU A 315 -3.15 20.29 20.83
CA LEU A 315 -3.41 21.48 20.00
C LEU A 315 -3.70 22.70 20.87
N LEU A 316 -4.42 22.53 21.99
CA LEU A 316 -4.74 23.61 22.93
C LEU A 316 -3.53 24.00 23.79
N ASN A 317 -2.66 23.05 24.09
CA ASN A 317 -1.46 23.28 24.87
C ASN A 317 -0.30 22.44 24.34
N ASP A 318 0.69 23.10 23.72
CA ASP A 318 1.89 22.46 23.12
C ASP A 318 2.71 21.63 24.13
N LYS A 319 2.54 21.88 25.44
CA LYS A 319 3.21 21.12 26.52
C LYS A 319 2.41 19.90 26.98
N SER A 320 1.16 19.76 26.52
CA SER A 320 0.33 18.62 26.89
C SER A 320 0.88 17.32 26.28
N THR A 321 1.00 16.31 27.11
CA THR A 321 1.33 14.93 26.71
C THR A 321 0.12 14.02 26.78
N PHE A 322 -1.10 14.59 26.98
CA PHE A 322 -2.30 13.79 27.08
C PHE A 322 -2.54 13.02 25.77
N PRO A 323 -2.68 11.69 25.82
CA PRO A 323 -2.52 10.82 24.64
C PRO A 323 -3.78 10.68 23.80
N LEU A 324 -4.91 11.32 24.19
CA LEU A 324 -6.17 11.18 23.47
C LEU A 324 -6.14 11.90 22.13
N GLY A 325 -6.53 11.18 21.10
CA GLY A 325 -6.81 11.70 19.76
C GLY A 325 -8.23 11.39 19.30
N VAL A 326 -8.66 12.09 18.28
CA VAL A 326 -9.93 11.87 17.57
C VAL A 326 -9.64 11.63 16.09
N ILE A 327 -10.45 10.79 15.46
CA ILE A 327 -10.38 10.52 14.02
C ILE A 327 -11.77 10.66 13.41
N ALA A 328 -11.82 11.22 12.20
CA ALA A 328 -13.02 11.21 11.39
C ALA A 328 -12.64 11.14 9.91
N ARG A 329 -13.42 10.43 9.12
CA ARG A 329 -13.26 10.32 7.67
C ARG A 329 -14.62 10.11 7.02
N TRP A 330 -14.78 10.70 5.84
CA TRP A 330 -15.90 10.47 4.95
C TRP A 330 -15.41 10.31 3.52
N ASP A 331 -15.89 9.26 2.83
CA ASP A 331 -15.63 9.00 1.42
C ASP A 331 -16.95 8.82 0.68
N ARG A 332 -17.01 9.29 -0.56
CA ARG A 332 -18.03 8.93 -1.55
C ARG A 332 -17.37 8.40 -2.80
N PHE A 333 -17.62 7.14 -3.08
CA PHE A 333 -17.17 6.51 -4.31
C PHE A 333 -18.35 6.18 -5.24
N LYS A 334 -18.32 6.75 -6.46
CA LYS A 334 -19.20 6.39 -7.57
C LYS A 334 -18.44 5.47 -8.52
N PRO A 335 -18.77 4.17 -8.58
CA PRO A 335 -18.10 3.23 -9.48
C PRO A 335 -18.30 3.55 -10.97
N ASN A 336 -19.47 4.12 -11.29
CA ASN A 336 -19.82 4.62 -12.62
C ASN A 336 -20.58 5.94 -12.48
N THR A 337 -20.03 7.01 -13.03
CA THR A 337 -20.63 8.35 -12.99
C THR A 337 -21.88 8.49 -13.85
N ALA A 338 -22.11 7.58 -14.81
CA ALA A 338 -23.32 7.53 -15.63
C ALA A 338 -24.54 6.99 -14.87
N THR A 339 -24.38 6.48 -13.65
CA THR A 339 -25.45 5.97 -12.81
C THR A 339 -25.55 6.77 -11.52
N ASP A 340 -26.67 6.63 -10.80
CA ASP A 340 -26.84 7.22 -9.47
C ASP A 340 -26.22 6.38 -8.34
N ALA A 341 -25.68 5.23 -8.68
CA ALA A 341 -25.07 4.32 -7.72
C ALA A 341 -23.80 4.90 -7.10
N TYR A 342 -23.73 4.93 -5.77
CA TYR A 342 -22.52 5.29 -5.03
C TYR A 342 -22.43 4.55 -3.69
N ILE A 343 -21.25 4.59 -3.10
CA ILE A 343 -20.98 4.02 -1.77
C ILE A 343 -20.43 5.16 -0.91
N ASN A 344 -21.09 5.43 0.22
CA ASN A 344 -20.51 6.27 1.27
C ASN A 344 -19.74 5.40 2.26
N THR A 345 -18.61 5.90 2.72
CA THR A 345 -17.88 5.34 3.85
C THR A 345 -17.74 6.42 4.92
N VAL A 346 -18.06 6.07 6.15
CA VAL A 346 -17.87 6.93 7.33
C VAL A 346 -17.00 6.18 8.33
N ILE A 347 -16.00 6.86 8.87
CA ILE A 347 -15.17 6.35 9.96
C ILE A 347 -15.14 7.43 11.03
N GLY A 348 -15.33 7.06 12.29
CA GLY A 348 -15.23 7.96 13.41
C GLY A 348 -14.80 7.25 14.67
N GLY A 349 -13.91 7.85 15.46
CA GLY A 349 -13.42 7.19 16.66
C GLY A 349 -12.43 8.02 17.49
N LEU A 350 -11.94 7.35 18.52
CA LEU A 350 -10.96 7.86 19.45
C LEU A 350 -9.67 7.05 19.35
N THR A 351 -8.53 7.70 19.48
CA THR A 351 -7.23 7.04 19.56
C THR A 351 -6.56 7.33 20.90
N TRP A 352 -5.73 6.41 21.35
CA TRP A 352 -4.99 6.53 22.61
C TRP A 352 -3.56 6.06 22.40
N ASP A 353 -2.59 6.97 22.49
CA ASP A 353 -1.18 6.62 22.42
C ASP A 353 -0.74 5.99 23.75
N LEU A 354 -0.42 4.70 23.75
CA LEU A 354 0.17 4.03 24.92
C LEU A 354 1.63 4.46 25.13
N ASN A 355 2.33 4.66 24.02
CA ASN A 355 3.69 5.19 23.96
C ASN A 355 4.00 5.66 22.53
N LYS A 356 5.27 6.02 22.24
CA LYS A 356 5.70 6.49 20.89
C LYS A 356 5.58 5.46 19.79
N LYS A 357 5.42 4.17 20.12
CA LYS A 357 5.41 3.07 19.16
C LYS A 357 4.10 2.29 19.14
N THR A 358 3.23 2.49 20.12
CA THR A 358 2.02 1.68 20.32
C THR A 358 0.84 2.58 20.59
N ALA A 359 -0.25 2.37 19.86
CA ALA A 359 -1.51 3.07 20.07
C ALA A 359 -2.71 2.14 19.93
N LEU A 360 -3.82 2.53 20.54
CA LEU A 360 -5.14 1.92 20.42
C LEU A 360 -6.08 2.86 19.69
N SER A 361 -7.12 2.30 19.05
CA SER A 361 -8.29 3.05 18.56
C SER A 361 -9.56 2.29 18.90
N LEU A 362 -10.55 3.03 19.36
CA LEU A 362 -11.93 2.58 19.37
C LEU A 362 -12.68 3.36 18.31
N ASP A 363 -13.11 2.70 17.25
CA ASP A 363 -13.73 3.37 16.12
C ASP A 363 -14.90 2.59 15.52
N TYR A 364 -15.77 3.35 14.85
CA TYR A 364 -16.89 2.89 14.07
C TYR A 364 -16.63 3.14 12.61
N GLN A 365 -16.89 2.13 11.79
CA GLN A 365 -16.80 2.20 10.34
C GLN A 365 -18.09 1.71 9.68
N GLU A 366 -18.65 2.54 8.79
CA GLU A 366 -19.86 2.20 8.04
C GLU A 366 -19.64 2.39 6.55
N GLN A 367 -20.10 1.41 5.76
CA GLN A 367 -20.29 1.55 4.33
C GLN A 367 -21.78 1.47 4.01
N THR A 368 -22.29 2.50 3.31
CA THR A 368 -23.70 2.56 2.91
C THR A 368 -23.78 2.67 1.38
N PRO A 369 -24.18 1.60 0.69
CA PRO A 369 -24.47 1.64 -0.74
C PRO A 369 -25.78 2.40 -1.00
N HIS A 370 -25.85 3.10 -2.13
CA HIS A 370 -27.02 3.86 -2.57
C HIS A 370 -27.36 3.54 -4.02
N SER A 371 -28.67 3.54 -4.35
CA SER A 371 -29.20 3.41 -5.72
C SER A 371 -28.63 2.23 -6.52
N GLY A 372 -28.69 1.01 -5.97
CA GLY A 372 -28.26 -0.20 -6.69
C GLY A 372 -26.75 -0.38 -6.82
N ALA A 373 -25.95 0.34 -6.02
CA ALA A 373 -24.54 0.06 -5.89
C ALA A 373 -24.32 -1.41 -5.46
N ILE A 374 -23.46 -2.12 -6.20
CA ILE A 374 -23.12 -3.53 -5.90
C ILE A 374 -22.15 -3.55 -4.71
N ALA A 375 -22.69 -3.39 -3.53
CA ALA A 375 -21.97 -3.51 -2.26
C ALA A 375 -22.95 -3.88 -1.16
N ALA A 376 -22.49 -4.63 -0.17
CA ALA A 376 -23.28 -4.85 1.04
C ALA A 376 -23.11 -3.65 1.99
N ALA A 377 -24.21 -3.20 2.62
CA ALA A 377 -24.11 -2.28 3.75
C ALA A 377 -23.37 -2.96 4.90
N THR A 378 -22.42 -2.27 5.49
CA THR A 378 -21.64 -2.80 6.62
C THR A 378 -21.56 -1.78 7.74
N LYS A 379 -21.64 -2.28 8.98
CA LYS A 379 -21.43 -1.50 10.20
C LYS A 379 -20.52 -2.31 11.11
N THR A 380 -19.36 -1.75 11.42
CA THR A 380 -18.37 -2.47 12.23
C THR A 380 -17.81 -1.54 13.30
N TYR A 381 -17.73 -2.06 14.51
CA TYR A 381 -17.03 -1.44 15.63
C TYR A 381 -15.68 -2.13 15.77
N PHE A 382 -14.63 -1.35 15.89
CA PHE A 382 -13.27 -1.83 16.00
C PHE A 382 -12.61 -1.40 17.30
N LEU A 383 -11.84 -2.28 17.88
CA LEU A 383 -10.76 -1.96 18.79
C LEU A 383 -9.45 -2.31 18.06
N HIS A 384 -8.78 -1.32 17.50
CA HIS A 384 -7.49 -1.50 16.82
C HIS A 384 -6.32 -1.36 17.78
N LEU A 385 -5.26 -2.08 17.48
CA LEU A 385 -3.93 -1.95 18.07
C LEU A 385 -2.90 -1.80 16.95
N VAL A 386 -2.04 -0.79 17.08
CA VAL A 386 -0.81 -0.69 16.28
C VAL A 386 0.40 -0.80 17.19
N ALA A 387 1.39 -1.58 16.78
CA ALA A 387 2.68 -1.68 17.44
C ALA A 387 3.81 -1.59 16.40
N ASN A 388 4.69 -0.59 16.57
CA ASN A 388 5.90 -0.40 15.75
C ASN A 388 7.14 -0.85 16.55
N PHE A 389 8.13 -1.44 15.90
CA PHE A 389 9.36 -1.89 16.56
C PHE A 389 10.60 -1.79 15.68
#